data_69e5c2aa9c7c33e6c05c49e28eaad7c3
#
_entry.id   69e5c2aa9c7c33e6c05c49e28eaad7c3
#
_cell.length_a   1.000
_cell.length_b   1.000
_cell.length_c   1.000
_cell.angle_alpha   90.00
_cell.angle_beta   90.00
_cell.angle_gamma   90.00
#
_symmetry.space_group_name_H-M   'P 1'
#
loop_
_entity.id
_entity.type
_entity.pdbx_description
1 polymer ?
#
loop_
_entity_poly.entity_id
_entity_poly.type
_entity_poly.pdbx_seq_one_letter_code
_entity_poly.pdbx_strand_id
1 'polypeptide(L)'
;MAKYCVKCGKALPDGVEICPECNAAAAQEREAALFTHMTPDAEVWKTPEPVKQKPKLPAKAMNGLWITIAGLLLVAAAVILILLGQPASRVARALRSGDFDRAKEIYWSTPRLYESEERSAKIDNAILAAAQIICDQYANHELDADTAASRLAQLGTFGDASAKMLSETYAEFLDYIGSQSHKDEGDRRFADGDYLAAREAYLQVLPSDADYDAAQAKAAECLTAYGDAVVKQAESLMAADDYPGALAALKAGNDTLSADYGTYSESIDALLPQCYDRYAAYLLSEAKNLGALEDYEAAVAKLRGALEDFPAERAELTEALAQYEESAREKRLETAGARADAAYAAGEFAEAFQILEDYLALPDEDTEDAKARIAALEERFAKDNCGEAEKTFDGQRENLEAAIDVLNWGYDIRPLEAIETYRDHLAEYLPLNLAEAEFDSKEGIIFRNTGDFVALNGKTYSDGWIWGEDGAEITFLPDGAYDLLECKFVTRRDDKVSAEGQFEIWCDGEKVFTSEKLVHPQADGQSVSVDVSGCKELKLVFLCDYSVSTAENGYCYHGVCNCALTKNMDDA
;
A
#
# COMPACT_ATOMS: atom_id res chain seq x y z
N MET A 1 -19.01 -7.42 -20.61
CA MET A 1 -19.53 -8.38 -21.64
C MET A 1 -18.32 -9.10 -22.19
N ALA A 2 -18.30 -10.43 -22.12
CA ALA A 2 -17.18 -11.21 -22.65
C ALA A 2 -17.07 -10.98 -24.16
N LYS A 3 -15.91 -10.54 -24.64
CA LYS A 3 -15.61 -10.43 -26.08
C LYS A 3 -15.03 -11.75 -26.57
N TYR A 4 -15.33 -12.10 -27.79
CA TYR A 4 -14.91 -13.34 -28.39
C TYR A 4 -14.07 -13.07 -29.64
N CYS A 5 -13.09 -13.91 -29.93
CA CYS A 5 -12.28 -13.83 -31.11
C CYS A 5 -13.15 -13.92 -32.38
N VAL A 6 -13.06 -12.90 -33.25
CA VAL A 6 -13.87 -12.82 -34.48
C VAL A 6 -13.58 -13.95 -35.49
N LYS A 7 -12.44 -14.66 -35.35
CA LYS A 7 -12.06 -15.77 -36.25
C LYS A 7 -12.44 -17.16 -35.71
N CYS A 8 -12.34 -17.44 -34.38
CA CYS A 8 -12.55 -18.77 -33.85
C CYS A 8 -13.54 -18.86 -32.69
N GLY A 9 -14.11 -17.75 -32.20
CA GLY A 9 -15.11 -17.73 -31.12
C GLY A 9 -14.58 -17.98 -29.72
N LYS A 10 -13.27 -18.06 -29.48
CA LYS A 10 -12.70 -18.15 -28.12
C LYS A 10 -12.93 -16.86 -27.35
N ALA A 11 -13.24 -16.96 -26.05
CA ALA A 11 -13.36 -15.81 -25.17
C ALA A 11 -12.00 -15.11 -25.03
N LEU A 12 -12.02 -13.77 -25.10
CA LEU A 12 -10.83 -12.93 -25.04
C LEU A 12 -10.90 -11.95 -23.87
N PRO A 13 -9.76 -11.59 -23.29
CA PRO A 13 -9.69 -10.49 -22.33
C PRO A 13 -10.02 -9.15 -23.00
N ASP A 14 -10.38 -8.17 -22.17
CA ASP A 14 -10.77 -6.84 -22.67
C ASP A 14 -9.60 -6.17 -23.43
N GLY A 15 -9.89 -5.70 -24.63
CA GLY A 15 -8.94 -5.01 -25.50
C GLY A 15 -8.36 -5.84 -26.66
N VAL A 16 -8.62 -7.13 -26.71
CA VAL A 16 -8.12 -8.02 -27.78
C VAL A 16 -9.27 -8.41 -28.72
N GLU A 17 -9.10 -8.27 -30.04
CA GLU A 17 -10.11 -8.65 -31.03
C GLU A 17 -9.84 -10.00 -31.70
N ILE A 18 -8.60 -10.46 -31.73
CA ILE A 18 -8.17 -11.73 -32.34
C ILE A 18 -7.27 -12.48 -31.35
N CYS A 19 -7.53 -13.76 -31.10
CA CYS A 19 -6.69 -14.55 -30.21
C CYS A 19 -5.28 -14.80 -30.80
N PRO A 20 -4.25 -15.03 -29.96
CA PRO A 20 -2.88 -15.25 -30.41
C PRO A 20 -2.73 -16.39 -31.43
N GLU A 21 -3.49 -17.46 -31.27
CA GLU A 21 -3.47 -18.62 -32.19
C GLU A 21 -3.99 -18.26 -33.61
N CYS A 22 -5.04 -17.44 -33.68
CA CYS A 22 -5.57 -16.99 -34.99
C CYS A 22 -4.70 -15.90 -35.62
N ASN A 23 -3.96 -15.13 -34.81
CA ASN A 23 -3.03 -14.12 -35.29
C ASN A 23 -1.75 -14.79 -35.86
N ALA A 24 -1.24 -15.82 -35.18
CA ALA A 24 -0.12 -16.62 -35.68
C ALA A 24 -0.44 -17.37 -36.99
N ALA A 25 -1.65 -17.93 -37.11
CA ALA A 25 -2.11 -18.57 -38.33
C ALA A 25 -2.21 -17.58 -39.49
N ALA A 26 -2.64 -16.33 -39.24
CA ALA A 26 -2.70 -15.29 -40.27
C ALA A 26 -1.30 -14.79 -40.69
N ALA A 27 -0.32 -14.85 -39.80
CA ALA A 27 1.08 -14.56 -40.15
C ALA A 27 1.68 -15.67 -41.01
N GLN A 28 1.42 -16.93 -40.72
CA GLN A 28 1.86 -18.07 -41.55
C GLN A 28 1.20 -18.08 -42.95
N GLU A 29 -0.08 -17.70 -43.08
CA GLU A 29 -0.72 -17.54 -44.36
C GLU A 29 -0.13 -16.39 -45.21
N ARG A 30 0.31 -15.30 -44.55
CA ARG A 30 1.02 -14.20 -45.24
C ARG A 30 2.42 -14.61 -45.72
N GLU A 31 3.14 -15.36 -44.89
CA GLU A 31 4.44 -15.92 -45.30
C GLU A 31 4.32 -16.92 -46.44
N ALA A 32 3.31 -17.81 -46.42
CA ALA A 32 3.03 -18.73 -47.52
C ALA A 32 2.63 -18.02 -48.81
N ALA A 33 1.90 -16.90 -48.71
CA ALA A 33 1.52 -16.08 -49.86
C ALA A 33 2.73 -15.33 -50.50
N LEU A 34 3.70 -14.91 -49.67
CA LEU A 34 4.95 -14.30 -50.18
C LEU A 34 5.84 -15.31 -50.93
N PHE A 35 5.89 -16.57 -50.47
CA PHE A 35 6.67 -17.63 -51.17
C PHE A 35 6.03 -18.11 -52.47
N THR A 36 4.74 -17.93 -52.69
CA THR A 36 4.06 -18.37 -53.92
C THR A 36 4.33 -17.44 -55.12
N HIS A 37 4.85 -16.25 -54.88
CA HIS A 37 5.20 -15.30 -55.95
C HIS A 37 6.69 -15.31 -56.37
N MET A 38 7.53 -16.16 -55.75
CA MET A 38 8.97 -16.24 -56.02
C MET A 38 9.43 -17.59 -56.58
N THR A 39 8.58 -18.32 -57.29
CA THR A 39 9.07 -19.44 -58.10
C THR A 39 9.31 -18.92 -59.53
N PRO A 40 10.56 -18.88 -60.02
CA PRO A 40 10.80 -18.67 -61.43
C PRO A 40 10.19 -19.84 -62.20
N ASP A 41 9.41 -19.53 -63.21
CA ASP A 41 8.96 -20.50 -64.19
C ASP A 41 10.15 -21.35 -64.67
N ALA A 42 10.14 -22.62 -64.31
CA ALA A 42 11.06 -23.57 -64.83
C ALA A 42 10.74 -23.74 -66.34
N GLU A 43 11.42 -22.99 -67.14
CA GLU A 43 11.42 -23.28 -68.56
C GLU A 43 11.94 -24.70 -68.81
N VAL A 44 11.01 -25.52 -69.19
CA VAL A 44 11.26 -26.92 -69.62
C VAL A 44 12.22 -26.87 -70.80
N TRP A 45 13.42 -27.27 -70.58
CA TRP A 45 14.40 -27.56 -71.68
C TRP A 45 13.82 -28.63 -72.60
N LYS A 46 13.18 -28.20 -73.68
CA LYS A 46 12.85 -29.10 -74.81
C LYS A 46 14.16 -29.47 -75.47
N THR A 47 14.48 -30.73 -75.45
CA THR A 47 15.52 -31.33 -76.28
C THR A 47 15.32 -30.86 -77.73
N PRO A 48 16.38 -30.39 -78.41
CA PRO A 48 16.26 -29.95 -79.80
C PRO A 48 15.98 -31.13 -80.71
N GLU A 49 14.90 -31.02 -81.48
CA GLU A 49 14.64 -31.94 -82.62
C GLU A 49 15.79 -31.90 -83.60
N PRO A 50 16.09 -33.01 -84.31
CA PRO A 50 17.19 -33.06 -85.25
C PRO A 50 16.98 -32.13 -86.38
N VAL A 51 17.97 -31.27 -86.63
CA VAL A 51 18.00 -30.29 -87.70
C VAL A 51 17.91 -30.99 -89.06
N LYS A 52 16.83 -30.79 -89.74
CA LYS A 52 16.74 -31.14 -91.18
C LYS A 52 17.78 -30.36 -91.94
N GLN A 53 18.68 -31.08 -92.59
CA GLN A 53 19.71 -30.54 -93.45
C GLN A 53 19.07 -29.67 -94.54
N LYS A 54 19.40 -28.37 -94.55
CA LYS A 54 19.07 -27.48 -95.64
C LYS A 54 19.86 -27.82 -96.86
N PRO A 55 19.30 -27.70 -98.05
CA PRO A 55 19.98 -28.02 -99.29
C PRO A 55 21.20 -27.12 -99.46
N LYS A 56 22.32 -27.70 -99.91
CA LYS A 56 23.55 -26.98 -100.23
C LYS A 56 23.28 -26.05 -101.44
N LEU A 57 23.41 -24.75 -101.26
CA LEU A 57 23.48 -23.78 -102.32
C LEU A 57 24.75 -23.96 -103.15
N PRO A 58 24.68 -23.77 -104.45
CA PRO A 58 25.82 -23.97 -105.34
C PRO A 58 26.94 -22.96 -105.07
N ALA A 59 28.16 -23.42 -104.99
CA ALA A 59 29.38 -22.71 -104.61
C ALA A 59 29.64 -21.35 -105.31
N LYS A 60 28.99 -21.05 -106.41
CA LYS A 60 29.14 -19.76 -107.13
C LYS A 60 28.33 -18.61 -106.54
N ALA A 61 27.26 -18.85 -105.77
CA ALA A 61 26.45 -17.79 -105.08
C ALA A 61 27.07 -17.37 -103.75
N MET A 62 27.85 -18.18 -103.09
CA MET A 62 28.48 -17.92 -101.78
C MET A 62 29.62 -16.90 -101.81
N ASN A 63 30.36 -16.84 -102.93
CA ASN A 63 31.46 -15.88 -103.04
C ASN A 63 30.94 -14.42 -103.24
N GLY A 64 29.77 -14.22 -103.85
CA GLY A 64 29.15 -12.90 -104.00
C GLY A 64 28.61 -12.36 -102.67
N LEU A 65 28.02 -13.24 -101.85
CA LEU A 65 27.47 -12.87 -100.56
C LEU A 65 28.59 -12.50 -99.54
N TRP A 66 29.71 -13.22 -99.56
CA TRP A 66 30.85 -12.90 -98.68
C TRP A 66 31.55 -11.60 -99.06
N ILE A 67 31.64 -11.28 -100.34
CA ILE A 67 32.20 -10.01 -100.79
C ILE A 67 31.30 -8.84 -100.39
N THR A 68 29.96 -8.95 -100.50
CA THR A 68 29.02 -7.90 -100.05
C THR A 68 29.02 -7.76 -98.52
N ILE A 69 29.09 -8.86 -97.71
CA ILE A 69 29.19 -8.80 -96.26
C ILE A 69 30.54 -8.20 -95.85
N ALA A 70 31.64 -8.59 -96.51
CA ALA A 70 32.95 -8.01 -96.22
C ALA A 70 33.01 -6.52 -96.60
N GLY A 71 32.37 -6.13 -97.74
CA GLY A 71 32.22 -4.72 -98.12
C GLY A 71 31.41 -3.88 -97.14
N LEU A 72 30.31 -4.41 -96.67
CA LEU A 72 29.48 -3.79 -95.65
C LEU A 72 30.20 -3.67 -94.30
N LEU A 73 30.95 -4.70 -93.86
CA LEU A 73 31.76 -4.69 -92.65
C LEU A 73 32.92 -3.68 -92.75
N LEU A 74 33.55 -3.54 -93.98
CA LEU A 74 34.58 -2.51 -94.20
C LEU A 74 34.01 -1.11 -94.15
N VAL A 75 32.83 -0.88 -94.76
CA VAL A 75 32.13 0.41 -94.67
C VAL A 75 31.69 0.69 -93.25
N ALA A 76 31.15 -0.27 -92.57
CA ALA A 76 30.80 -0.14 -91.16
C ALA A 76 32.06 0.15 -90.29
N ALA A 77 33.16 -0.57 -90.49
CA ALA A 77 34.43 -0.32 -89.81
C ALA A 77 35.00 1.09 -90.18
N ALA A 78 34.90 1.54 -91.45
CA ALA A 78 35.31 2.88 -91.83
C ALA A 78 34.43 3.97 -91.19
N VAL A 79 33.12 3.77 -91.18
CA VAL A 79 32.18 4.68 -90.43
C VAL A 79 32.48 4.71 -88.97
N ILE A 80 32.72 3.55 -88.37
CA ILE A 80 33.11 3.44 -86.92
C ILE A 80 34.45 4.18 -86.69
N LEU A 81 35.44 4.01 -87.58
CA LEU A 81 36.72 4.71 -87.47
C LEU A 81 36.59 6.23 -87.64
N ILE A 82 35.71 6.69 -88.54
CA ILE A 82 35.41 8.11 -88.73
C ILE A 82 34.69 8.66 -87.47
N LEU A 83 33.69 7.98 -87.00
CA LEU A 83 32.97 8.37 -85.76
C LEU A 83 33.86 8.37 -84.56
N LEU A 84 34.73 7.37 -84.43
CA LEU A 84 35.69 7.27 -83.29
C LEU A 84 36.83 8.30 -83.45
N GLY A 85 37.12 8.77 -84.64
CA GLY A 85 38.14 9.79 -84.93
C GLY A 85 37.70 11.23 -84.68
N GLN A 86 36.42 11.52 -84.54
CA GLN A 86 35.93 12.88 -84.30
C GLN A 86 36.41 13.40 -82.90
N PRO A 87 36.86 14.67 -82.84
CA PRO A 87 37.38 15.25 -81.63
C PRO A 87 36.41 15.12 -80.40
N ALA A 88 35.10 15.38 -80.63
CA ALA A 88 34.07 15.20 -79.60
C ALA A 88 33.99 13.75 -79.04
N SER A 89 34.14 12.75 -79.99
CA SER A 89 34.18 11.32 -79.56
C SER A 89 35.46 10.96 -78.82
N ARG A 90 36.58 11.64 -79.09
CA ARG A 90 37.85 11.44 -78.35
C ARG A 90 37.79 12.04 -76.94
N VAL A 91 37.21 13.25 -76.79
CA VAL A 91 36.94 13.86 -75.51
C VAL A 91 36.02 12.95 -74.70
N ALA A 92 34.89 12.53 -75.28
CA ALA A 92 33.93 11.66 -74.59
C ALA A 92 34.54 10.32 -74.20
N ARG A 93 35.47 9.76 -74.94
CA ARG A 93 36.17 8.53 -74.59
C ARG A 93 37.16 8.73 -73.42
N ALA A 94 37.94 9.82 -73.46
CA ALA A 94 38.88 10.17 -72.45
C ALA A 94 38.16 10.43 -71.10
N LEU A 95 37.01 11.14 -71.08
CA LEU A 95 36.17 11.36 -69.94
C LEU A 95 35.68 10.04 -69.35
N ARG A 96 35.18 9.12 -70.18
CA ARG A 96 34.71 7.80 -69.67
C ARG A 96 35.82 6.90 -69.15
N SER A 97 37.07 7.09 -69.67
CA SER A 97 38.22 6.35 -69.12
C SER A 97 38.87 6.97 -67.89
N GLY A 98 38.36 8.11 -67.37
CA GLY A 98 38.92 8.83 -66.26
C GLY A 98 40.20 9.63 -66.58
N ASP A 99 40.56 9.77 -67.88
CA ASP A 99 41.73 10.54 -68.32
C ASP A 99 41.31 12.01 -68.57
N PHE A 100 41.06 12.71 -67.47
CA PHE A 100 40.53 14.09 -67.49
C PHE A 100 41.53 15.08 -68.09
N ASP A 101 42.83 14.90 -67.91
CA ASP A 101 43.87 15.73 -68.41
C ASP A 101 43.90 15.67 -69.93
N ARG A 102 43.85 14.46 -70.48
CA ARG A 102 43.77 14.25 -71.96
C ARG A 102 42.46 14.74 -72.54
N ALA A 103 41.35 14.54 -71.83
CA ALA A 103 40.05 15.10 -72.27
C ALA A 103 40.14 16.63 -72.32
N LYS A 104 40.73 17.27 -71.34
CA LYS A 104 40.94 18.71 -71.27
C LYS A 104 41.86 19.21 -72.39
N GLU A 105 43.01 18.52 -72.59
CA GLU A 105 43.96 18.85 -73.67
C GLU A 105 43.23 18.83 -75.07
N ILE A 106 42.50 17.77 -75.41
CA ILE A 106 41.76 17.65 -76.64
C ILE A 106 40.70 18.73 -76.76
N TYR A 107 39.98 18.98 -75.66
CA TYR A 107 38.89 19.96 -75.61
C TYR A 107 39.38 21.40 -75.92
N TRP A 108 40.42 21.86 -75.21
CA TRP A 108 40.96 23.20 -75.40
C TRP A 108 41.84 23.36 -76.63
N SER A 109 42.44 22.28 -77.20
CA SER A 109 43.26 22.35 -78.38
C SER A 109 42.49 22.29 -79.72
N THR A 110 41.17 22.00 -79.66
CA THR A 110 40.34 21.83 -80.82
C THR A 110 39.46 23.08 -81.05
N PRO A 111 39.79 23.98 -81.99
CA PRO A 111 38.99 25.17 -82.29
C PRO A 111 37.58 24.79 -82.75
N ARG A 112 36.54 25.52 -82.28
CA ARG A 112 35.14 25.38 -82.70
C ARG A 112 34.45 24.04 -82.32
N LEU A 113 34.91 23.39 -81.27
CA LEU A 113 34.26 22.17 -80.80
C LEU A 113 32.81 22.44 -80.34
N TYR A 114 32.50 23.67 -79.94
CA TYR A 114 31.18 24.13 -79.46
C TYR A 114 30.26 24.72 -80.52
N GLU A 115 30.78 24.95 -81.74
CA GLU A 115 29.97 25.61 -82.75
C GLU A 115 28.85 24.71 -83.32
N SER A 116 28.86 23.43 -82.98
CA SER A 116 27.84 22.48 -83.38
C SER A 116 27.10 21.99 -82.13
N GLU A 117 25.80 22.23 -82.06
CA GLU A 117 24.91 21.80 -80.99
C GLU A 117 25.01 20.27 -80.75
N GLU A 118 25.13 19.46 -81.80
CA GLU A 118 25.29 18.01 -81.68
C GLU A 118 26.63 17.61 -81.02
N ARG A 119 27.72 18.35 -81.29
CA ARG A 119 29.03 18.07 -80.67
C ARG A 119 29.07 18.51 -79.23
N SER A 120 28.49 19.66 -78.89
CA SER A 120 28.33 20.16 -77.51
C SER A 120 27.52 19.17 -76.70
N ALA A 121 26.34 18.79 -77.16
CA ALA A 121 25.50 17.82 -76.47
C ALA A 121 26.19 16.47 -76.20
N LYS A 122 27.05 16.01 -77.13
CA LYS A 122 27.82 14.79 -76.97
C LYS A 122 28.90 14.89 -75.86
N ILE A 123 29.50 16.04 -75.70
CA ILE A 123 30.48 16.32 -74.64
C ILE A 123 29.77 16.48 -73.31
N ASP A 124 28.69 17.24 -73.29
CA ASP A 124 27.87 17.48 -72.13
C ASP A 124 27.33 16.16 -71.56
N ASN A 125 26.78 15.30 -72.38
CA ASN A 125 26.36 13.95 -71.99
C ASN A 125 27.53 13.08 -71.47
N ALA A 126 28.74 13.25 -72.05
CA ALA A 126 29.90 12.50 -71.57
C ALA A 126 30.44 13.03 -70.23
N ILE A 127 30.32 14.33 -69.94
CA ILE A 127 30.65 14.95 -68.65
C ILE A 127 29.69 14.44 -67.60
N LEU A 128 28.38 14.46 -67.86
CA LEU A 128 27.38 13.92 -66.93
C LEU A 128 27.60 12.43 -66.63
N ALA A 129 27.84 11.64 -67.68
CA ALA A 129 28.11 10.22 -67.49
C ALA A 129 29.41 9.96 -66.69
N ALA A 130 30.45 10.79 -66.88
CA ALA A 130 31.68 10.68 -66.12
C ALA A 130 31.46 11.10 -64.67
N ALA A 131 30.65 12.14 -64.42
CA ALA A 131 30.29 12.57 -63.11
C ALA A 131 29.48 11.50 -62.32
N GLN A 132 28.50 10.89 -63.05
CA GLN A 132 27.73 9.78 -62.44
C GLN A 132 28.64 8.60 -62.08
N ILE A 133 29.58 8.21 -62.95
CA ILE A 133 30.55 7.14 -62.63
C ILE A 133 31.39 7.48 -61.40
N ILE A 134 31.77 8.75 -61.20
CA ILE A 134 32.52 9.17 -60.00
C ILE A 134 31.65 9.02 -58.74
N CYS A 135 30.38 9.45 -58.79
CA CYS A 135 29.44 9.28 -57.70
C CYS A 135 29.22 7.81 -57.40
N ASP A 136 29.00 6.97 -58.42
CA ASP A 136 28.80 5.52 -58.24
C ASP A 136 30.06 4.86 -57.65
N GLN A 137 31.28 5.25 -58.08
CA GLN A 137 32.53 4.75 -57.49
C GLN A 137 32.72 5.16 -56.05
N TYR A 138 32.31 6.38 -55.67
CA TYR A 138 32.32 6.83 -54.29
C TYR A 138 31.29 6.07 -53.46
N ALA A 139 30.06 5.97 -53.94
CA ALA A 139 28.99 5.23 -53.26
C ALA A 139 29.35 3.75 -53.01
N ASN A 140 30.15 3.15 -53.90
CA ASN A 140 30.66 1.78 -53.76
C ASN A 140 31.99 1.64 -53.04
N HIS A 141 32.49 2.73 -52.41
CA HIS A 141 33.80 2.77 -51.73
C HIS A 141 35.03 2.51 -52.59
N GLU A 142 34.91 2.68 -53.89
CA GLU A 142 36.03 2.54 -54.84
C GLU A 142 36.90 3.82 -54.88
N LEU A 143 36.36 4.96 -54.45
CA LEU A 143 37.03 6.24 -54.33
C LEU A 143 36.82 6.83 -52.94
N ASP A 144 37.81 7.55 -52.41
CA ASP A 144 37.64 8.39 -51.23
C ASP A 144 36.97 9.75 -51.59
N ALA A 145 36.41 10.44 -50.59
CA ALA A 145 35.68 11.71 -50.78
C ALA A 145 36.53 12.80 -51.44
N ASP A 146 37.79 12.93 -51.03
CA ASP A 146 38.70 13.96 -51.57
C ASP A 146 39.04 13.73 -53.05
N THR A 147 39.27 12.46 -53.41
CA THR A 147 39.54 12.05 -54.78
C THR A 147 38.30 12.25 -55.66
N ALA A 148 37.11 11.88 -55.18
CA ALA A 148 35.85 12.05 -55.90
C ALA A 148 35.54 13.54 -56.09
N ALA A 149 35.65 14.36 -55.03
CA ALA A 149 35.44 15.81 -55.12
C ALA A 149 36.43 16.48 -56.09
N SER A 150 37.68 16.07 -56.06
CA SER A 150 38.71 16.58 -56.99
C SER A 150 38.39 16.27 -58.43
N ARG A 151 37.94 15.03 -58.72
CA ARG A 151 37.54 14.60 -60.05
C ARG A 151 36.28 15.33 -60.53
N LEU A 152 35.26 15.50 -59.71
CA LEU A 152 34.06 16.27 -60.03
C LEU A 152 34.40 17.75 -60.30
N ALA A 153 35.28 18.37 -59.51
CA ALA A 153 35.74 19.71 -59.74
C ALA A 153 36.51 19.87 -61.09
N GLN A 154 37.31 18.86 -61.47
CA GLN A 154 37.98 18.85 -62.78
C GLN A 154 36.99 18.83 -63.94
N LEU A 155 35.87 18.10 -63.86
CA LEU A 155 34.79 18.09 -64.82
C LEU A 155 34.16 19.49 -64.96
N GLY A 156 34.00 20.23 -63.85
CA GLY A 156 33.47 21.60 -63.87
C GLY A 156 34.36 22.61 -64.66
N THR A 157 35.63 22.28 -64.95
CA THR A 157 36.54 23.16 -65.63
C THR A 157 36.38 23.14 -67.15
N PHE A 158 35.49 22.35 -67.78
CA PHE A 158 35.21 22.30 -69.17
C PHE A 158 34.39 23.51 -69.71
N GLY A 159 33.86 24.37 -68.85
CA GLY A 159 33.15 25.61 -69.20
C GLY A 159 32.01 25.92 -68.22
N ASP A 160 31.47 27.17 -68.26
CA ASP A 160 30.37 27.58 -67.34
C ASP A 160 29.10 26.74 -67.47
N ALA A 161 28.84 26.25 -68.67
CA ALA A 161 27.70 25.34 -68.93
C ALA A 161 27.89 24.00 -68.23
N SER A 162 29.11 23.45 -68.15
CA SER A 162 29.45 22.23 -67.50
C SER A 162 29.28 22.36 -65.97
N ALA A 163 29.73 23.47 -65.38
CA ALA A 163 29.60 23.73 -63.95
C ALA A 163 28.14 23.79 -63.52
N LYS A 164 27.26 24.43 -64.34
CA LYS A 164 25.82 24.47 -64.03
C LYS A 164 25.16 23.09 -64.16
N MET A 165 25.54 22.35 -65.21
CA MET A 165 25.02 21.01 -65.45
C MET A 165 25.42 20.00 -64.39
N LEU A 166 26.61 20.14 -63.78
CA LEU A 166 27.11 19.26 -62.69
C LEU A 166 26.52 19.60 -61.33
N SER A 167 25.73 20.66 -61.20
CA SER A 167 25.20 21.09 -59.89
C SER A 167 24.32 20.02 -59.23
N GLU A 168 23.51 19.29 -60.01
CA GLU A 168 22.68 18.20 -59.50
C GLU A 168 23.54 17.00 -59.08
N THR A 169 24.51 16.59 -59.91
CA THR A 169 25.43 15.49 -59.57
C THR A 169 26.32 15.82 -58.38
N TYR A 170 26.68 17.09 -58.21
CA TYR A 170 27.43 17.53 -57.03
C TYR A 170 26.56 17.50 -55.75
N ALA A 171 25.29 17.83 -55.85
CA ALA A 171 24.34 17.68 -54.75
C ALA A 171 24.19 16.20 -54.36
N GLU A 172 24.02 15.30 -55.33
CA GLU A 172 23.97 13.84 -55.08
C GLU A 172 25.26 13.33 -54.40
N PHE A 173 26.45 13.82 -54.82
CA PHE A 173 27.70 13.47 -54.17
C PHE A 173 27.77 13.92 -52.71
N LEU A 174 27.24 15.11 -52.37
CA LEU A 174 27.14 15.59 -50.98
C LEU A 174 26.18 14.74 -50.16
N ASP A 175 25.08 14.28 -50.78
CA ASP A 175 24.13 13.37 -50.16
C ASP A 175 24.80 12.02 -49.79
N TYR A 176 25.66 11.47 -50.68
CA TYR A 176 26.45 10.27 -50.36
C TYR A 176 27.47 10.50 -49.23
N ILE A 177 28.15 11.66 -49.17
CA ILE A 177 29.02 12.00 -48.04
C ILE A 177 28.21 12.03 -46.75
N GLY A 178 27.01 12.65 -46.78
CA GLY A 178 26.08 12.65 -45.65
C GLY A 178 25.68 11.24 -45.25
N SER A 179 25.37 10.38 -46.22
CA SER A 179 25.01 8.98 -46.01
C SER A 179 26.09 8.20 -45.28
N GLN A 180 27.35 8.29 -45.71
CA GLN A 180 28.47 7.62 -45.06
C GLN A 180 28.75 8.17 -43.66
N SER A 181 28.63 9.51 -43.48
CA SER A 181 28.74 10.12 -42.17
C SER A 181 27.69 9.60 -41.21
N HIS A 182 26.46 9.33 -41.68
CA HIS A 182 25.41 8.73 -40.86
C HIS A 182 25.75 7.29 -40.45
N LYS A 183 26.33 6.50 -41.37
CA LYS A 183 26.82 5.16 -41.04
C LYS A 183 27.92 5.18 -39.98
N ASP A 184 28.93 6.04 -40.16
CA ASP A 184 30.03 6.19 -39.22
C ASP A 184 29.55 6.64 -37.83
N GLU A 185 28.60 7.58 -37.79
CA GLU A 185 27.96 7.99 -36.54
C GLU A 185 27.17 6.86 -35.92
N GLY A 186 26.46 6.06 -36.72
CA GLY A 186 25.78 4.84 -36.27
C GLY A 186 26.75 3.85 -35.63
N ASP A 187 27.87 3.56 -36.32
CA ASP A 187 28.91 2.64 -35.79
C ASP A 187 29.51 3.15 -34.48
N ARG A 188 29.78 4.46 -34.37
CA ARG A 188 30.30 5.08 -33.18
C ARG A 188 29.31 4.98 -32.00
N ARG A 189 28.04 5.37 -32.22
CA ARG A 189 27.01 5.33 -31.17
C ARG A 189 26.73 3.89 -30.71
N PHE A 190 26.74 2.94 -31.66
CA PHE A 190 26.59 1.52 -31.31
C PHE A 190 27.73 1.06 -30.39
N ALA A 191 28.97 1.43 -30.69
CA ALA A 191 30.12 1.10 -29.84
C ALA A 191 30.05 1.76 -28.46
N ASP A 192 29.49 2.97 -28.37
CA ASP A 192 29.25 3.70 -27.13
C ASP A 192 28.06 3.14 -26.31
N GLY A 193 27.28 2.21 -26.87
CA GLY A 193 26.11 1.61 -26.22
C GLY A 193 24.83 2.45 -26.39
N ASP A 194 24.86 3.53 -27.19
CA ASP A 194 23.69 4.35 -27.49
C ASP A 194 22.92 3.77 -28.70
N TYR A 195 22.35 2.60 -28.49
CA TYR A 195 21.78 1.77 -29.56
C TYR A 195 20.60 2.43 -30.27
N LEU A 196 19.74 3.16 -29.55
CA LEU A 196 18.57 3.79 -30.18
C LEU A 196 19.00 4.95 -31.09
N ALA A 197 19.95 5.76 -30.68
CA ALA A 197 20.49 6.82 -31.51
C ALA A 197 21.39 6.26 -32.64
N ALA A 198 22.08 5.15 -32.44
CA ALA A 198 22.78 4.43 -33.50
C ALA A 198 21.79 3.98 -34.59
N ARG A 199 20.65 3.42 -34.20
CA ARG A 199 19.57 3.02 -35.12
C ARG A 199 19.09 4.20 -35.95
N GLU A 200 18.83 5.34 -35.33
CA GLU A 200 18.40 6.55 -36.06
C GLU A 200 19.42 6.98 -37.09
N ALA A 201 20.71 6.93 -36.76
CA ALA A 201 21.78 7.25 -37.71
C ALA A 201 21.86 6.25 -38.85
N TYR A 202 21.80 4.93 -38.59
CA TYR A 202 21.79 3.93 -39.67
C TYR A 202 20.60 4.06 -40.61
N LEU A 203 19.42 4.45 -40.11
CA LEU A 203 18.23 4.67 -40.94
C LEU A 203 18.34 5.89 -41.88
N GLN A 204 19.33 6.79 -41.65
CA GLN A 204 19.60 7.92 -42.54
C GLN A 204 20.51 7.54 -43.71
N VAL A 205 21.05 6.32 -43.74
CA VAL A 205 21.87 5.84 -44.86
C VAL A 205 20.99 5.68 -46.10
N LEU A 206 21.44 6.22 -47.25
CA LEU A 206 20.66 6.29 -48.48
C LEU A 206 20.51 4.90 -49.14
N PRO A 207 19.37 4.59 -49.77
CA PRO A 207 19.17 3.32 -50.48
C PRO A 207 20.12 3.07 -51.64
N SER A 208 20.72 4.12 -52.20
CA SER A 208 21.70 4.06 -53.28
C SER A 208 23.14 3.86 -52.78
N ASP A 209 23.36 3.91 -51.47
CA ASP A 209 24.67 3.66 -50.85
C ASP A 209 24.96 2.15 -50.80
N ALA A 210 26.21 1.76 -51.09
CA ALA A 210 26.63 0.34 -51.02
C ALA A 210 26.46 -0.28 -49.62
N ASP A 211 26.52 0.56 -48.56
CA ASP A 211 26.37 0.14 -47.17
C ASP A 211 24.91 0.10 -46.73
N TYR A 212 23.92 0.44 -47.54
CA TYR A 212 22.51 0.53 -47.18
C TYR A 212 21.99 -0.75 -46.50
N ASP A 213 22.15 -1.91 -47.16
CA ASP A 213 21.66 -3.17 -46.61
C ASP A 213 22.34 -3.53 -45.26
N ALA A 214 23.65 -3.25 -45.18
CA ALA A 214 24.39 -3.45 -43.93
C ALA A 214 23.91 -2.49 -42.83
N ALA A 215 23.65 -1.23 -43.14
CA ALA A 215 23.11 -0.24 -42.23
C ALA A 215 21.69 -0.62 -41.76
N GLN A 216 20.81 -1.11 -42.66
CA GLN A 216 19.48 -1.59 -42.27
C GLN A 216 19.55 -2.82 -41.33
N ALA A 217 20.47 -3.76 -41.60
CA ALA A 217 20.70 -4.88 -40.74
C ALA A 217 21.22 -4.44 -39.35
N LYS A 218 22.13 -3.47 -39.29
CA LYS A 218 22.63 -2.85 -38.07
C LYS A 218 21.52 -2.07 -37.32
N ALA A 219 20.67 -1.35 -37.99
CA ALA A 219 19.52 -0.68 -37.41
C ALA A 219 18.55 -1.68 -36.72
N ALA A 220 18.35 -2.86 -37.32
CA ALA A 220 17.58 -3.93 -36.68
C ALA A 220 18.33 -4.53 -35.46
N GLU A 221 19.65 -4.76 -35.60
CA GLU A 221 20.51 -5.26 -34.48
C GLU A 221 20.49 -4.32 -33.29
N CYS A 222 20.38 -3.00 -33.48
CA CYS A 222 20.32 -2.00 -32.41
C CYS A 222 19.18 -2.25 -31.42
N LEU A 223 18.01 -2.66 -31.90
CA LEU A 223 16.87 -2.94 -31.00
C LEU A 223 17.12 -4.17 -30.12
N THR A 224 17.75 -5.21 -30.67
CA THR A 224 18.17 -6.38 -29.90
C THR A 224 19.24 -6.00 -28.88
N ALA A 225 20.27 -5.27 -29.30
CA ALA A 225 21.36 -4.83 -28.44
C ALA A 225 20.86 -3.90 -27.30
N TYR A 226 19.87 -3.07 -27.58
CA TYR A 226 19.20 -2.26 -26.55
C TYR A 226 18.50 -3.15 -25.51
N GLY A 227 17.72 -4.14 -25.96
CA GLY A 227 17.07 -5.10 -25.06
C GLY A 227 18.07 -5.84 -24.17
N ASP A 228 19.18 -6.30 -24.77
CA ASP A 228 20.24 -7.01 -24.03
C ASP A 228 20.97 -6.10 -23.03
N ALA A 229 21.14 -4.81 -23.34
CA ALA A 229 21.68 -3.83 -22.42
C ALA A 229 20.76 -3.58 -21.24
N VAL A 230 19.44 -3.48 -21.45
CA VAL A 230 18.43 -3.38 -20.41
C VAL A 230 18.46 -4.62 -19.50
N VAL A 231 18.54 -5.81 -20.08
CA VAL A 231 18.68 -7.08 -19.34
C VAL A 231 19.92 -7.06 -18.45
N LYS A 232 21.06 -6.69 -19.00
CA LYS A 232 22.32 -6.61 -18.24
C LYS A 232 22.26 -5.61 -17.10
N GLN A 233 21.59 -4.46 -17.32
CA GLN A 233 21.35 -3.48 -16.26
C GLN A 233 20.47 -4.08 -15.15
N ALA A 234 19.37 -4.74 -15.53
CA ALA A 234 18.47 -5.38 -14.57
C ALA A 234 19.17 -6.50 -13.78
N GLU A 235 19.97 -7.34 -14.43
CA GLU A 235 20.77 -8.37 -13.75
C GLU A 235 21.75 -7.76 -12.73
N SER A 236 22.36 -6.62 -13.05
CA SER A 236 23.24 -5.91 -12.13
C SER A 236 22.49 -5.38 -10.91
N LEU A 237 21.28 -4.84 -11.11
CA LEU A 237 20.40 -4.38 -10.03
C LEU A 237 19.92 -5.55 -9.15
N MET A 238 19.52 -6.66 -9.77
CA MET A 238 19.16 -7.89 -9.04
C MET A 238 20.32 -8.45 -8.21
N ALA A 239 21.54 -8.36 -8.72
CA ALA A 239 22.74 -8.79 -7.99
C ALA A 239 23.08 -7.88 -6.80
N ALA A 240 22.52 -6.66 -6.77
CA ALA A 240 22.61 -5.71 -5.66
C ALA A 240 21.35 -5.74 -4.78
N ASP A 241 20.46 -6.74 -4.95
CA ASP A 241 19.16 -6.88 -4.28
C ASP A 241 18.17 -5.72 -4.54
N ASP A 242 18.43 -4.89 -5.56
CA ASP A 242 17.52 -3.83 -6.02
C ASP A 242 16.51 -4.37 -7.06
N TYR A 243 15.59 -5.22 -6.60
CA TYR A 243 14.55 -5.80 -7.45
C TYR A 243 13.54 -4.77 -7.99
N PRO A 244 13.07 -3.77 -7.21
CA PRO A 244 12.22 -2.72 -7.73
C PRO A 244 12.89 -1.94 -8.87
N GLY A 245 14.18 -1.60 -8.74
CA GLY A 245 14.96 -0.96 -9.78
C GLY A 245 15.11 -1.83 -11.03
N ALA A 246 15.35 -3.13 -10.85
CA ALA A 246 15.42 -4.09 -11.95
C ALA A 246 14.09 -4.20 -12.72
N LEU A 247 12.97 -4.32 -12.00
CA LEU A 247 11.62 -4.34 -12.59
C LEU A 247 11.30 -3.05 -13.34
N ALA A 248 11.66 -1.90 -12.77
CA ALA A 248 11.47 -0.60 -13.41
C ALA A 248 12.28 -0.50 -14.71
N ALA A 249 13.53 -0.95 -14.72
CA ALA A 249 14.39 -0.95 -15.91
C ALA A 249 13.81 -1.85 -17.02
N LEU A 250 13.38 -3.08 -16.67
CA LEU A 250 12.79 -4.03 -17.61
C LEU A 250 11.47 -3.51 -18.20
N LYS A 251 10.58 -2.96 -17.39
CA LYS A 251 9.33 -2.36 -17.83
C LYS A 251 9.58 -1.16 -18.75
N ALA A 252 10.44 -0.23 -18.34
CA ALA A 252 10.78 0.93 -19.16
C ALA A 252 11.42 0.55 -20.50
N GLY A 253 12.26 -0.49 -20.53
CA GLY A 253 12.83 -1.03 -21.77
C GLY A 253 11.77 -1.59 -22.71
N ASN A 254 10.83 -2.38 -22.20
CA ASN A 254 9.71 -2.90 -22.97
C ASN A 254 8.77 -1.78 -23.47
N ASP A 255 8.47 -0.80 -22.62
CA ASP A 255 7.62 0.34 -22.98
C ASP A 255 8.26 1.15 -24.10
N THR A 256 9.56 1.40 -24.05
CA THR A 256 10.31 2.07 -25.12
C THR A 256 10.24 1.29 -26.43
N LEU A 257 10.52 -0.03 -26.39
CA LEU A 257 10.48 -0.86 -27.59
C LEU A 257 9.08 -0.96 -28.19
N SER A 258 8.04 -1.07 -27.35
CA SER A 258 6.66 -1.21 -27.83
C SER A 258 6.07 0.12 -28.33
N ALA A 259 6.27 1.22 -27.60
CA ALA A 259 5.66 2.51 -27.91
C ALA A 259 6.35 3.20 -29.09
N ASP A 260 7.69 3.19 -29.13
CA ASP A 260 8.47 3.95 -30.10
C ASP A 260 8.81 3.14 -31.36
N TYR A 261 8.92 1.81 -31.21
CA TYR A 261 9.39 0.94 -32.30
C TYR A 261 8.42 -0.17 -32.68
N GLY A 262 7.30 -0.34 -31.97
CA GLY A 262 6.28 -1.36 -32.28
C GLY A 262 6.81 -2.79 -32.21
N THR A 263 7.83 -3.04 -31.37
CA THR A 263 8.49 -4.34 -31.22
C THR A 263 8.61 -4.69 -29.73
N TYR A 264 9.18 -5.85 -29.43
CA TYR A 264 9.48 -6.31 -28.07
C TYR A 264 10.84 -7.01 -28.05
N SER A 265 11.37 -7.23 -26.86
CA SER A 265 12.63 -7.94 -26.65
C SER A 265 12.37 -9.29 -26.00
N GLU A 266 12.76 -10.38 -26.67
CA GLU A 266 12.64 -11.74 -26.12
C GLU A 266 13.48 -11.90 -24.84
N SER A 267 14.64 -11.24 -24.74
CA SER A 267 15.51 -11.30 -23.56
C SER A 267 14.88 -10.59 -22.35
N ILE A 268 14.22 -9.46 -22.54
CA ILE A 268 13.46 -8.76 -21.48
C ILE A 268 12.28 -9.62 -21.03
N ASP A 269 11.48 -10.15 -21.98
CA ASP A 269 10.30 -10.96 -21.68
C ASP A 269 10.68 -12.27 -20.97
N ALA A 270 11.83 -12.82 -21.24
CA ALA A 270 12.34 -14.00 -20.56
C ALA A 270 12.84 -13.70 -19.13
N LEU A 271 13.44 -12.53 -18.90
CA LEU A 271 13.98 -12.16 -17.59
C LEU A 271 12.92 -11.62 -16.64
N LEU A 272 11.90 -10.92 -17.12
CA LEU A 272 10.89 -10.27 -16.30
C LEU A 272 10.19 -11.24 -15.32
N PRO A 273 9.67 -12.41 -15.73
CA PRO A 273 9.09 -13.37 -14.79
C PRO A 273 10.12 -13.91 -13.79
N GLN A 274 11.36 -14.14 -14.20
CA GLN A 274 12.43 -14.58 -13.30
C GLN A 274 12.78 -13.52 -12.26
N CYS A 275 12.73 -12.24 -12.64
CA CYS A 275 12.93 -11.13 -11.72
C CYS A 275 11.83 -11.11 -10.64
N TYR A 276 10.55 -11.28 -11.02
CA TYR A 276 9.46 -11.41 -10.06
C TYR A 276 9.63 -12.59 -9.12
N ASP A 277 10.01 -13.77 -9.64
CA ASP A 277 10.20 -14.97 -8.81
C ASP A 277 11.33 -14.79 -7.79
N ARG A 278 12.46 -14.20 -8.22
CA ARG A 278 13.59 -13.92 -7.33
C ARG A 278 13.23 -12.82 -6.31
N TYR A 279 12.48 -11.82 -6.72
CA TYR A 279 12.02 -10.78 -5.82
C TYR A 279 11.10 -11.33 -4.74
N ALA A 280 10.14 -12.18 -5.10
CA ALA A 280 9.29 -12.86 -4.13
C ALA A 280 10.11 -13.71 -3.13
N ALA A 281 11.08 -14.49 -3.63
CA ALA A 281 11.96 -15.30 -2.78
C ALA A 281 12.82 -14.43 -1.84
N TYR A 282 13.34 -13.30 -2.33
CA TYR A 282 14.07 -12.33 -1.52
C TYR A 282 13.21 -11.75 -0.40
N LEU A 283 11.97 -11.30 -0.73
CA LEU A 283 11.04 -10.75 0.25
C LEU A 283 10.68 -11.75 1.35
N LEU A 284 10.43 -13.01 0.98
CA LEU A 284 10.17 -14.08 1.94
C LEU A 284 11.37 -14.36 2.85
N SER A 285 12.58 -14.31 2.30
CA SER A 285 13.81 -14.47 3.07
C SER A 285 14.00 -13.33 4.08
N GLU A 286 13.80 -12.09 3.63
CA GLU A 286 13.91 -10.91 4.49
C GLU A 286 12.83 -10.90 5.59
N ALA A 287 11.57 -11.20 5.23
CA ALA A 287 10.51 -11.32 6.20
C ALA A 287 10.80 -12.41 7.25
N LYS A 288 11.36 -13.54 6.82
CA LYS A 288 11.80 -14.61 7.73
C LYS A 288 12.92 -14.15 8.66
N ASN A 289 13.89 -13.39 8.15
CA ASN A 289 14.97 -12.84 8.97
C ASN A 289 14.42 -11.86 10.03
N LEU A 290 13.49 -10.97 9.63
CA LEU A 290 12.81 -10.05 10.53
C LEU A 290 11.97 -10.81 11.58
N GLY A 291 11.23 -11.82 11.14
CA GLY A 291 10.45 -12.68 12.03
C GLY A 291 11.32 -13.42 13.06
N ALA A 292 12.52 -13.84 12.68
CA ALA A 292 13.48 -14.48 13.60
C ALA A 292 14.02 -13.50 14.67
N LEU A 293 13.93 -12.20 14.42
CA LEU A 293 14.23 -11.12 15.37
C LEU A 293 12.99 -10.64 16.15
N GLU A 294 11.85 -11.29 15.93
CA GLU A 294 10.53 -10.89 16.45
C GLU A 294 10.08 -9.49 16.02
N ASP A 295 10.67 -8.96 14.94
CA ASP A 295 10.28 -7.68 14.32
C ASP A 295 9.20 -7.93 13.24
N TYR A 296 8.05 -8.40 13.69
CA TYR A 296 6.93 -8.77 12.82
C TYR A 296 6.33 -7.55 12.09
N GLU A 297 6.35 -6.38 12.72
CA GLU A 297 5.87 -5.13 12.10
C GLU A 297 6.71 -4.75 10.87
N ALA A 298 8.02 -4.86 10.99
CA ALA A 298 8.91 -4.61 9.84
C ALA A 298 8.71 -5.65 8.74
N ALA A 299 8.47 -6.93 9.09
CA ALA A 299 8.17 -7.98 8.14
C ALA A 299 6.85 -7.69 7.38
N VAL A 300 5.79 -7.31 8.08
CA VAL A 300 4.51 -6.89 7.52
C VAL A 300 4.68 -5.68 6.60
N ALA A 301 5.36 -4.64 7.06
CA ALA A 301 5.57 -3.42 6.27
C ALA A 301 6.33 -3.71 4.97
N LYS A 302 7.36 -4.57 5.03
CA LYS A 302 8.15 -4.96 3.86
C LYS A 302 7.34 -5.75 2.85
N LEU A 303 6.58 -6.76 3.30
CA LEU A 303 5.74 -7.57 2.42
C LEU A 303 4.60 -6.75 1.81
N ARG A 304 3.89 -5.97 2.62
CA ARG A 304 2.76 -5.16 2.16
C ARG A 304 3.19 -4.10 1.15
N GLY A 305 4.32 -3.40 1.41
CA GLY A 305 4.85 -2.38 0.51
C GLY A 305 5.29 -2.93 -0.85
N ALA A 306 5.71 -4.20 -0.90
CA ALA A 306 6.17 -4.82 -2.14
C ALA A 306 5.06 -5.47 -2.98
N LEU A 307 3.88 -5.75 -2.42
CA LEU A 307 2.79 -6.43 -3.15
C LEU A 307 2.31 -5.64 -4.39
N GLU A 308 2.37 -4.32 -4.35
CA GLU A 308 1.99 -3.45 -5.47
C GLU A 308 2.93 -3.56 -6.68
N ASP A 309 4.15 -4.04 -6.48
CA ASP A 309 5.13 -4.22 -7.55
C ASP A 309 4.78 -5.40 -8.47
N PHE A 310 3.97 -6.34 -8.01
CA PHE A 310 3.61 -7.55 -8.74
C PHE A 310 2.36 -7.36 -9.61
N PRO A 311 2.36 -7.85 -10.86
CA PRO A 311 1.24 -7.69 -11.78
C PRO A 311 0.06 -8.61 -11.46
N ALA A 312 0.26 -9.61 -10.62
CA ALA A 312 -0.74 -10.58 -10.17
C ALA A 312 -0.46 -10.97 -8.73
N GLU A 313 -1.51 -11.40 -8.05
CA GLU A 313 -1.40 -11.90 -6.68
C GLU A 313 -0.42 -13.09 -6.60
N ARG A 314 0.43 -13.04 -5.60
CA ARG A 314 1.39 -14.10 -5.25
C ARG A 314 0.96 -14.73 -3.94
N ALA A 315 0.38 -15.92 -4.04
CA ALA A 315 -0.19 -16.64 -2.88
C ALA A 315 0.83 -16.79 -1.73
N GLU A 316 2.09 -17.09 -2.06
CA GLU A 316 3.15 -17.26 -1.08
C GLU A 316 3.48 -15.97 -0.30
N LEU A 317 3.39 -14.80 -0.94
CA LEU A 317 3.58 -13.51 -0.28
C LEU A 317 2.37 -13.12 0.56
N THR A 318 1.17 -13.38 0.04
CA THR A 318 -0.10 -13.09 0.73
C THR A 318 -0.24 -13.97 1.99
N GLU A 319 0.11 -15.26 1.90
CA GLU A 319 0.12 -16.18 3.04
C GLU A 319 1.16 -15.76 4.09
N ALA A 320 2.38 -15.41 3.66
CA ALA A 320 3.41 -14.92 4.57
C ALA A 320 2.99 -13.61 5.24
N LEU A 321 2.40 -12.67 4.49
CA LEU A 321 1.88 -11.42 5.04
C LEU A 321 0.84 -11.70 6.12
N ALA A 322 -0.16 -12.53 5.84
CA ALA A 322 -1.20 -12.88 6.81
C ALA A 322 -0.61 -13.54 8.07
N GLN A 323 0.39 -14.41 7.91
CA GLN A 323 1.08 -15.04 9.04
C GLN A 323 1.81 -14.00 9.91
N TYR A 324 2.54 -13.06 9.30
CA TYR A 324 3.25 -12.04 10.07
C TYR A 324 2.32 -10.98 10.66
N GLU A 325 1.20 -10.66 10.02
CA GLU A 325 0.15 -9.82 10.58
C GLU A 325 -0.43 -10.42 11.86
N GLU A 326 -0.68 -11.74 11.88
CA GLU A 326 -1.12 -12.46 13.07
C GLU A 326 -0.05 -12.44 14.16
N SER A 327 1.21 -12.77 13.81
CA SER A 327 2.32 -12.74 14.77
C SER A 327 2.57 -11.34 15.34
N ALA A 328 2.41 -10.29 14.54
CA ALA A 328 2.51 -8.90 14.98
C ALA A 328 1.39 -8.56 15.98
N ARG A 329 0.16 -9.01 15.70
CA ARG A 329 -1.00 -8.84 16.58
C ARG A 329 -0.77 -9.54 17.92
N GLU A 330 -0.38 -10.81 17.90
CA GLU A 330 -0.06 -11.57 19.11
C GLU A 330 1.02 -10.87 19.95
N LYS A 331 2.07 -10.37 19.31
CA LYS A 331 3.18 -9.66 19.98
C LYS A 331 2.73 -8.33 20.58
N ARG A 332 1.88 -7.59 19.90
CA ARG A 332 1.28 -6.35 20.43
C ARG A 332 0.41 -6.64 21.64
N LEU A 333 -0.43 -7.69 21.59
CA LEU A 333 -1.26 -8.10 22.71
C LEU A 333 -0.41 -8.57 23.89
N GLU A 334 0.64 -9.36 23.64
CA GLU A 334 1.59 -9.77 24.69
C GLU A 334 2.21 -8.55 25.36
N THR A 335 2.66 -7.58 24.56
CA THR A 335 3.30 -6.35 25.06
C THR A 335 2.32 -5.48 25.85
N ALA A 336 1.09 -5.29 25.33
CA ALA A 336 0.05 -4.55 26.03
C ALA A 336 -0.32 -5.25 27.35
N GLY A 337 -0.46 -6.57 27.34
CA GLY A 337 -0.73 -7.37 28.53
C GLY A 337 0.38 -7.26 29.57
N ALA A 338 1.64 -7.37 29.16
CA ALA A 338 2.77 -7.22 30.08
C ALA A 338 2.83 -5.82 30.72
N ARG A 339 2.51 -4.77 29.96
CA ARG A 339 2.39 -3.40 30.49
C ARG A 339 1.23 -3.26 31.46
N ALA A 340 0.07 -3.83 31.12
CA ALA A 340 -1.10 -3.83 32.00
C ALA A 340 -0.81 -4.58 33.31
N ASP A 341 -0.16 -5.75 33.23
CA ASP A 341 0.26 -6.52 34.43
C ASP A 341 1.26 -5.74 35.30
N ALA A 342 2.18 -5.00 34.69
CA ALA A 342 3.13 -4.14 35.41
C ALA A 342 2.43 -2.97 36.09
N ALA A 343 1.51 -2.28 35.46
CA ALA A 343 0.69 -1.22 36.02
C ALA A 343 -0.17 -1.75 37.17
N TYR A 344 -0.79 -2.91 36.97
CA TYR A 344 -1.55 -3.60 38.04
C TYR A 344 -0.69 -3.91 39.27
N ALA A 345 0.50 -4.45 39.06
CA ALA A 345 1.43 -4.76 40.13
C ALA A 345 1.94 -3.51 40.88
N ALA A 346 1.97 -2.36 40.21
CA ALA A 346 2.29 -1.05 40.80
C ALA A 346 1.11 -0.44 41.56
N GLY A 347 -0.09 -1.03 41.49
CA GLY A 347 -1.32 -0.49 42.08
C GLY A 347 -2.01 0.56 41.21
N GLU A 348 -1.59 0.72 39.97
CA GLU A 348 -2.14 1.66 38.96
C GLU A 348 -3.27 0.97 38.18
N PHE A 349 -4.33 0.54 38.90
CA PHE A 349 -5.36 -0.34 38.35
C PHE A 349 -6.12 0.27 37.16
N ALA A 350 -6.51 1.56 37.27
CA ALA A 350 -7.19 2.25 36.18
C ALA A 350 -6.32 2.31 34.91
N GLU A 351 -5.01 2.53 35.06
CA GLU A 351 -4.05 2.53 33.93
C GLU A 351 -3.90 1.13 33.32
N ALA A 352 -3.92 0.08 34.14
CA ALA A 352 -3.87 -1.30 33.67
C ALA A 352 -5.04 -1.64 32.73
N PHE A 353 -6.25 -1.23 33.08
CA PHE A 353 -7.43 -1.38 32.23
C PHE A 353 -7.33 -0.51 30.97
N GLN A 354 -6.92 0.74 31.13
CA GLN A 354 -6.80 1.68 30.01
C GLN A 354 -5.83 1.19 28.93
N ILE A 355 -4.70 0.58 29.31
CA ILE A 355 -3.72 0.00 28.38
C ILE A 355 -4.37 -1.06 27.47
N LEU A 356 -5.20 -1.95 28.04
CA LEU A 356 -5.87 -3.00 27.27
C LEU A 356 -7.05 -2.45 26.44
N GLU A 357 -7.76 -1.46 26.95
CA GLU A 357 -8.83 -0.78 26.21
C GLU A 357 -8.28 0.04 25.04
N ASP A 358 -7.17 0.74 25.23
CA ASP A 358 -6.47 1.44 24.16
C ASP A 358 -6.00 0.47 23.06
N TYR A 359 -5.54 -0.72 23.46
CA TYR A 359 -5.20 -1.78 22.52
C TYR A 359 -6.42 -2.22 21.71
N LEU A 360 -7.56 -2.48 22.33
CA LEU A 360 -8.80 -2.87 21.64
C LEU A 360 -9.34 -1.77 20.72
N ALA A 361 -9.03 -0.50 20.98
CA ALA A 361 -9.45 0.62 20.15
C ALA A 361 -8.62 0.74 18.85
N LEU A 362 -7.51 0.01 18.72
CA LEU A 362 -6.71 -0.02 17.51
C LEU A 362 -7.48 -0.78 16.40
N PRO A 363 -7.31 -0.39 15.14
CA PRO A 363 -7.88 -1.12 14.02
C PRO A 363 -7.42 -2.58 14.04
N ASP A 364 -8.35 -3.50 13.79
CA ASP A 364 -8.12 -4.94 13.67
C ASP A 364 -7.62 -5.66 14.95
N GLU A 365 -7.64 -4.99 16.13
CA GLU A 365 -7.21 -5.57 17.41
C GLU A 365 -8.38 -6.04 18.31
N ASP A 366 -9.64 -5.88 17.89
CA ASP A 366 -10.83 -6.36 18.62
C ASP A 366 -10.98 -7.88 18.45
N THR A 367 -10.10 -8.63 19.12
CA THR A 367 -10.08 -10.09 19.12
C THR A 367 -10.66 -10.68 20.38
N GLU A 368 -11.13 -11.92 20.32
CA GLU A 368 -11.62 -12.65 21.50
C GLU A 368 -10.51 -12.85 22.55
N ASP A 369 -9.25 -13.01 22.13
CA ASP A 369 -8.12 -13.15 23.04
C ASP A 369 -7.84 -11.86 23.83
N ALA A 370 -7.95 -10.69 23.16
CA ALA A 370 -7.81 -9.40 23.83
C ALA A 370 -8.94 -9.15 24.83
N LYS A 371 -10.19 -9.48 24.47
CA LYS A 371 -11.36 -9.42 25.38
C LYS A 371 -11.21 -10.36 26.57
N ALA A 372 -10.75 -11.58 26.31
CA ALA A 372 -10.48 -12.56 27.37
C ALA A 372 -9.43 -12.07 28.36
N ARG A 373 -8.42 -11.32 27.88
CA ARG A 373 -7.40 -10.75 28.74
C ARG A 373 -7.94 -9.63 29.64
N ILE A 374 -8.83 -8.79 29.13
CA ILE A 374 -9.54 -7.80 29.96
C ILE A 374 -10.40 -8.51 31.01
N ALA A 375 -11.19 -9.50 30.61
CA ALA A 375 -12.04 -10.24 31.52
C ALA A 375 -11.24 -10.93 32.66
N ALA A 376 -10.08 -11.49 32.35
CA ALA A 376 -9.18 -12.07 33.35
C ALA A 376 -8.62 -11.01 34.32
N LEU A 377 -8.32 -9.81 33.83
CA LEU A 377 -7.89 -8.68 34.64
C LEU A 377 -9.03 -8.19 35.55
N GLU A 378 -10.25 -8.11 35.04
CA GLU A 378 -11.46 -7.76 35.78
C GLU A 378 -11.76 -8.76 36.92
N GLU A 379 -11.69 -10.07 36.61
CA GLU A 379 -11.86 -11.11 37.61
C GLU A 379 -10.81 -11.02 38.74
N ARG A 380 -9.54 -10.81 38.34
CA ARG A 380 -8.45 -10.61 39.33
C ARG A 380 -8.68 -9.39 40.19
N PHE A 381 -9.05 -8.25 39.58
CA PHE A 381 -9.28 -7.00 40.31
C PHE A 381 -10.46 -7.11 41.25
N ALA A 382 -11.59 -7.69 40.81
CA ALA A 382 -12.74 -7.94 41.67
C ALA A 382 -12.35 -8.79 42.89
N LYS A 383 -11.62 -9.88 42.66
CA LYS A 383 -11.14 -10.78 43.72
C LYS A 383 -10.22 -10.07 44.70
N ASP A 384 -9.24 -9.30 44.23
CA ASP A 384 -8.28 -8.59 45.06
C ASP A 384 -8.97 -7.49 45.89
N ASN A 385 -9.90 -6.72 45.29
CA ASN A 385 -10.65 -5.66 45.96
C ASN A 385 -11.64 -6.22 47.00
N CYS A 386 -12.41 -7.24 46.66
CA CYS A 386 -13.29 -7.92 47.60
C CYS A 386 -12.49 -8.56 48.75
N GLY A 387 -11.35 -9.18 48.43
CA GLY A 387 -10.48 -9.76 49.47
C GLY A 387 -9.83 -8.73 50.38
N GLU A 388 -9.56 -7.51 49.91
CA GLU A 388 -9.09 -6.40 50.76
C GLU A 388 -10.22 -5.85 51.64
N ALA A 389 -11.43 -5.74 51.10
CA ALA A 389 -12.61 -5.37 51.86
C ALA A 389 -12.93 -6.39 52.95
N GLU A 390 -12.84 -7.71 52.64
CA GLU A 390 -13.02 -8.79 53.64
C GLU A 390 -12.01 -8.69 54.79
N LYS A 391 -10.74 -8.44 54.50
CA LYS A 391 -9.71 -8.22 55.53
C LYS A 391 -9.96 -6.96 56.36
N THR A 392 -10.45 -5.90 55.73
CA THR A 392 -10.78 -4.64 56.39
C THR A 392 -11.97 -4.82 57.33
N PHE A 393 -12.98 -5.57 56.87
CA PHE A 393 -14.17 -5.86 57.63
C PHE A 393 -13.88 -6.68 58.92
N ASP A 394 -13.04 -7.73 58.82
CA ASP A 394 -12.62 -8.61 59.94
C ASP A 394 -13.79 -9.10 60.84
N GLY A 395 -15.00 -9.17 60.27
CA GLY A 395 -16.21 -9.60 60.99
C GLY A 395 -16.70 -8.60 62.05
N GLN A 396 -16.16 -7.39 62.13
CA GLN A 396 -16.50 -6.41 63.14
C GLN A 396 -17.30 -5.24 62.56
N ARG A 397 -18.46 -4.94 63.18
CA ARG A 397 -19.36 -3.87 62.72
C ARG A 397 -18.66 -2.51 62.62
N GLU A 398 -17.73 -2.23 63.50
CA GLU A 398 -16.99 -0.96 63.49
C GLU A 398 -16.11 -0.76 62.26
N ASN A 399 -15.77 -1.86 61.56
CA ASN A 399 -14.96 -1.85 60.34
C ASN A 399 -15.81 -1.90 59.06
N LEU A 400 -17.13 -1.99 59.15
CA LEU A 400 -18.06 -2.19 58.04
C LEU A 400 -18.03 -1.04 57.03
N GLU A 401 -18.10 0.21 57.51
CA GLU A 401 -18.01 1.40 56.66
C GLU A 401 -16.67 1.45 55.90
N ALA A 402 -15.56 1.17 56.60
CA ALA A 402 -14.25 1.15 55.99
C ALA A 402 -14.12 0.06 54.90
N ALA A 403 -14.74 -1.11 55.11
CA ALA A 403 -14.78 -2.17 54.08
C ALA A 403 -15.64 -1.76 52.87
N ILE A 404 -16.77 -1.11 53.10
CA ILE A 404 -17.62 -0.56 52.06
C ILE A 404 -16.88 0.53 51.27
N ASP A 405 -16.09 1.39 51.93
CA ASP A 405 -15.26 2.40 51.29
C ASP A 405 -14.20 1.77 50.33
N VAL A 406 -13.59 0.65 50.73
CA VAL A 406 -12.69 -0.13 49.88
C VAL A 406 -13.42 -0.60 48.61
N LEU A 407 -14.67 -1.09 48.74
CA LEU A 407 -15.47 -1.56 47.63
C LEU A 407 -15.93 -0.40 46.74
N ASN A 408 -16.34 0.73 47.33
CA ASN A 408 -16.67 1.93 46.56
C ASN A 408 -15.49 2.42 45.74
N TRP A 409 -14.29 2.47 46.33
CA TRP A 409 -13.07 2.83 45.61
C TRP A 409 -12.80 1.87 44.44
N GLY A 410 -12.95 0.55 44.64
CA GLY A 410 -12.79 -0.42 43.57
C GLY A 410 -13.84 -0.27 42.47
N TYR A 411 -15.09 -0.04 42.86
CA TYR A 411 -16.19 0.18 41.93
C TYR A 411 -16.02 1.46 41.09
N ASP A 412 -15.48 2.53 41.69
CA ASP A 412 -15.16 3.78 40.97
C ASP A 412 -14.07 3.59 39.92
N ILE A 413 -13.12 2.68 40.16
CA ILE A 413 -12.08 2.34 39.19
C ILE A 413 -12.67 1.50 38.06
N ARG A 414 -13.41 0.43 38.44
CA ARG A 414 -14.04 -0.49 37.49
C ARG A 414 -15.37 -0.99 38.06
N PRO A 415 -16.50 -0.59 37.50
CA PRO A 415 -17.82 -1.02 37.96
C PRO A 415 -18.07 -2.49 37.60
N LEU A 416 -17.74 -3.39 38.52
CA LEU A 416 -17.89 -4.83 38.36
C LEU A 416 -19.02 -5.36 39.25
N GLU A 417 -19.87 -6.24 38.71
CA GLU A 417 -21.01 -6.85 39.43
C GLU A 417 -20.59 -7.53 40.73
N ALA A 418 -19.43 -8.20 40.76
CA ALA A 418 -18.94 -8.87 41.93
C ALA A 418 -18.63 -7.88 43.08
N ILE A 419 -18.05 -6.72 42.77
CA ILE A 419 -17.76 -5.67 43.76
C ILE A 419 -19.07 -5.05 44.24
N GLU A 420 -19.97 -4.73 43.32
CA GLU A 420 -21.29 -4.17 43.63
C GLU A 420 -22.09 -5.11 44.53
N THR A 421 -22.18 -6.38 44.18
CA THR A 421 -22.91 -7.39 44.94
C THR A 421 -22.37 -7.51 46.36
N TYR A 422 -21.05 -7.55 46.53
CA TYR A 422 -20.45 -7.66 47.85
C TYR A 422 -20.60 -6.37 48.64
N ARG A 423 -20.45 -5.20 48.01
CA ARG A 423 -20.74 -3.89 48.63
C ARG A 423 -22.17 -3.81 49.15
N ASP A 424 -23.13 -4.18 48.30
CA ASP A 424 -24.55 -4.11 48.64
C ASP A 424 -24.90 -5.13 49.75
N HIS A 425 -24.27 -6.30 49.74
CA HIS A 425 -24.38 -7.26 50.80
C HIS A 425 -23.90 -6.68 52.15
N LEU A 426 -22.68 -6.10 52.21
CA LEU A 426 -22.18 -5.48 53.44
C LEU A 426 -23.02 -4.27 53.84
N ALA A 427 -23.53 -3.48 52.90
CA ALA A 427 -24.36 -2.33 53.17
C ALA A 427 -25.68 -2.67 53.89
N GLU A 428 -26.18 -3.90 53.72
CA GLU A 428 -27.35 -4.40 54.46
C GLU A 428 -27.13 -4.47 56.00
N TYR A 429 -25.87 -4.56 56.41
CA TYR A 429 -25.50 -4.66 57.85
C TYR A 429 -25.17 -3.32 58.48
N LEU A 430 -25.18 -2.22 57.68
CA LEU A 430 -25.03 -0.87 58.21
C LEU A 430 -26.15 -0.56 59.18
N PRO A 431 -25.84 0.07 60.31
CA PRO A 431 -26.87 0.48 61.27
C PRO A 431 -27.84 1.46 60.63
N LEU A 432 -29.14 1.18 60.70
CA LEU A 432 -30.16 2.14 60.34
C LEU A 432 -30.39 3.10 61.51
N ASN A 433 -29.91 4.32 61.39
CA ASN A 433 -30.14 5.36 62.38
C ASN A 433 -31.62 5.76 62.35
N LEU A 434 -32.36 5.43 63.42
CA LEU A 434 -33.80 5.76 63.48
C LEU A 434 -34.07 7.26 63.55
N ALA A 435 -33.10 8.07 63.96
CA ALA A 435 -33.28 9.53 63.90
C ALA A 435 -33.27 10.06 62.46
N GLU A 436 -32.70 9.29 61.52
CA GLU A 436 -32.64 9.66 60.08
C GLU A 436 -33.64 8.86 59.23
N ALA A 437 -34.12 7.75 59.73
CA ALA A 437 -35.07 6.90 59.07
C ALA A 437 -36.44 7.57 58.86
N GLU A 438 -37.16 7.15 57.85
CA GLU A 438 -38.58 7.49 57.66
C GLU A 438 -39.39 6.72 58.70
N PHE A 439 -40.36 7.38 59.28
CA PHE A 439 -41.32 6.79 60.23
C PHE A 439 -42.71 6.73 59.60
N ASP A 440 -43.48 5.71 59.93
CA ASP A 440 -44.86 5.51 59.47
C ASP A 440 -45.82 6.50 60.12
N SER A 441 -45.78 6.60 61.43
CA SER A 441 -46.63 7.47 62.20
C SER A 441 -45.92 8.08 63.40
N LYS A 442 -46.44 9.21 63.83
CA LYS A 442 -45.96 9.90 65.03
C LYS A 442 -47.15 10.56 65.76
N GLU A 443 -47.34 10.19 67.00
CA GLU A 443 -48.35 10.76 67.88
C GLU A 443 -47.72 11.47 69.06
N GLY A 444 -48.32 12.58 69.45
CA GLY A 444 -47.83 13.42 70.58
C GLY A 444 -46.66 14.34 70.21
N ILE A 445 -46.10 14.97 71.19
CA ILE A 445 -45.01 15.95 71.09
C ILE A 445 -43.67 15.23 71.13
N ILE A 446 -43.15 14.92 69.91
CA ILE A 446 -41.82 14.29 69.71
C ILE A 446 -41.04 15.18 68.77
N PHE A 447 -39.80 15.45 69.08
CA PHE A 447 -38.89 16.27 68.31
C PHE A 447 -37.68 15.42 67.90
N ARG A 448 -37.32 15.43 66.62
CA ARG A 448 -36.04 14.98 66.16
C ARG A 448 -34.96 15.93 66.69
N ASN A 449 -33.95 15.37 67.32
CA ASN A 449 -32.79 16.15 67.76
C ASN A 449 -31.98 16.51 66.49
N THR A 450 -31.94 17.78 66.13
CA THR A 450 -31.16 18.32 64.99
C THR A 450 -29.99 19.18 65.43
N GLY A 451 -29.72 19.20 66.73
CA GLY A 451 -28.63 19.96 67.35
C GLY A 451 -28.03 19.23 68.50
N ASP A 452 -27.06 19.84 69.16
CA ASP A 452 -26.37 19.23 70.29
C ASP A 452 -27.29 19.00 71.50
N PHE A 453 -27.58 17.74 71.76
CA PHE A 453 -28.28 17.34 73.03
C PHE A 453 -27.22 17.00 74.07
N VAL A 454 -27.06 17.83 75.07
CA VAL A 454 -26.12 17.65 76.13
C VAL A 454 -26.79 16.88 77.28
N ALA A 455 -26.31 15.67 77.50
CA ALA A 455 -26.80 14.85 78.64
C ALA A 455 -26.24 15.32 79.97
N LEU A 456 -26.86 14.84 81.10
CA LEU A 456 -26.47 15.20 82.42
C LEU A 456 -24.98 14.87 82.71
N ASN A 457 -24.45 13.79 82.20
CA ASN A 457 -23.04 13.42 82.29
C ASN A 457 -22.08 14.30 81.47
N GLY A 458 -22.60 15.32 80.72
CA GLY A 458 -21.82 16.23 79.91
C GLY A 458 -21.53 15.72 78.52
N LYS A 459 -21.94 14.50 78.16
CA LYS A 459 -21.79 13.98 76.77
C LYS A 459 -22.79 14.61 75.83
N THR A 460 -22.36 14.98 74.69
CA THR A 460 -23.21 15.56 73.62
C THR A 460 -23.62 14.47 72.65
N TYR A 461 -24.87 14.48 72.25
CA TYR A 461 -25.45 13.62 71.18
C TYR A 461 -26.02 14.51 70.10
N SER A 462 -25.72 14.20 68.92
CA SER A 462 -26.15 14.98 67.70
C SER A 462 -27.44 14.46 67.08
N ASP A 463 -27.85 13.26 67.45
CA ASP A 463 -29.01 12.58 66.89
C ASP A 463 -29.97 12.06 68.01
N GLY A 464 -31.17 11.66 67.63
CA GLY A 464 -32.13 11.01 68.46
C GLY A 464 -33.50 11.70 68.54
N TRP A 465 -34.32 11.21 69.41
CA TRP A 465 -35.68 11.67 69.64
C TRP A 465 -35.83 12.23 71.04
N ILE A 466 -36.41 13.38 71.18
CA ILE A 466 -36.73 14.05 72.41
C ILE A 466 -38.24 14.17 72.46
N TRP A 467 -38.84 13.78 73.59
CA TRP A 467 -40.29 13.92 73.72
C TRP A 467 -40.67 14.97 74.80
N GLY A 468 -41.86 15.51 74.61
CA GLY A 468 -42.40 16.54 75.49
C GLY A 468 -43.80 16.24 76.00
N GLU A 469 -44.29 15.02 75.89
CA GLU A 469 -45.63 14.62 76.26
C GLU A 469 -45.60 13.13 76.76
N ASP A 470 -46.39 12.83 77.77
CA ASP A 470 -46.55 11.45 78.28
C ASP A 470 -47.41 10.65 77.27
N GLY A 471 -46.96 9.42 76.99
CA GLY A 471 -47.60 8.56 75.98
C GLY A 471 -47.38 8.95 74.52
N ALA A 472 -46.45 9.85 74.22
CA ALA A 472 -46.04 10.13 72.88
C ALA A 472 -45.42 8.91 72.22
N GLU A 473 -45.70 8.66 70.98
CA GLU A 473 -45.19 7.46 70.26
C GLU A 473 -44.73 7.77 68.79
N ILE A 474 -43.79 6.98 68.33
CA ILE A 474 -43.32 6.99 66.94
C ILE A 474 -43.22 5.56 66.44
N THR A 475 -43.69 5.30 65.26
CA THR A 475 -43.73 3.97 64.64
C THR A 475 -42.85 3.95 63.39
N PHE A 476 -42.07 2.89 63.30
CA PHE A 476 -41.20 2.55 62.15
C PHE A 476 -41.65 1.20 61.59
N LEU A 477 -41.44 1.01 60.28
CA LEU A 477 -41.75 -0.28 59.59
C LEU A 477 -40.45 -0.94 59.11
N PRO A 478 -39.72 -1.62 60.01
CA PRO A 478 -38.49 -2.32 59.62
C PRO A 478 -38.72 -3.59 58.78
N ASP A 479 -39.97 -4.05 58.64
CA ASP A 479 -40.42 -5.19 57.85
C ASP A 479 -39.65 -6.49 58.16
N GLY A 480 -39.23 -6.66 59.40
CA GLY A 480 -38.46 -7.83 59.86
C GLY A 480 -37.00 -7.86 59.40
N ALA A 481 -36.48 -6.76 58.86
CA ALA A 481 -35.14 -6.70 58.25
C ALA A 481 -34.00 -6.60 59.26
N TYR A 482 -34.29 -6.37 60.55
CA TYR A 482 -33.29 -6.11 61.58
C TYR A 482 -33.50 -7.01 62.81
N ASP A 483 -32.41 -7.29 63.51
CA ASP A 483 -32.42 -8.21 64.68
C ASP A 483 -32.30 -7.49 65.98
N LEU A 484 -31.62 -6.33 66.02
CA LEU A 484 -31.30 -5.68 67.32
C LEU A 484 -31.57 -4.17 67.19
N LEU A 485 -32.24 -3.63 68.20
CA LEU A 485 -32.34 -2.21 68.45
C LEU A 485 -31.37 -1.77 69.54
N GLU A 486 -30.45 -0.92 69.22
CA GLU A 486 -29.51 -0.32 70.14
C GLU A 486 -29.75 1.18 70.28
N CYS A 487 -29.78 1.68 71.48
CA CYS A 487 -29.92 3.10 71.72
C CYS A 487 -29.36 3.52 73.12
N LYS A 488 -29.31 4.82 73.30
CA LYS A 488 -28.93 5.43 74.57
C LYS A 488 -30.09 6.26 75.11
N PHE A 489 -30.69 5.80 76.17
CA PHE A 489 -31.71 6.57 76.89
C PHE A 489 -31.02 7.52 77.85
N VAL A 490 -31.21 8.81 77.71
CA VAL A 490 -30.48 9.86 78.42
C VAL A 490 -31.39 10.96 78.94
N THR A 491 -31.01 11.61 80.04
CA THR A 491 -31.64 12.81 80.51
C THR A 491 -30.86 14.03 80.06
N ARG A 492 -31.57 15.02 79.48
CA ARG A 492 -30.98 16.31 79.03
C ARG A 492 -30.51 17.09 80.28
N ARG A 493 -29.38 17.76 80.14
CA ARG A 493 -28.87 18.68 81.14
C ARG A 493 -29.68 19.99 81.12
N ASP A 494 -30.61 20.11 82.07
CA ASP A 494 -31.35 21.33 82.28
C ASP A 494 -31.55 21.51 83.82
N ASP A 495 -31.19 22.65 84.36
CA ASP A 495 -31.14 22.91 85.79
C ASP A 495 -32.51 23.19 86.43
N LYS A 496 -33.63 23.14 85.65
CA LYS A 496 -34.94 23.63 86.07
C LYS A 496 -36.03 22.59 86.24
N VAL A 497 -35.80 21.33 85.88
CA VAL A 497 -36.85 20.31 85.86
C VAL A 497 -36.40 18.98 86.43
N SER A 498 -37.24 18.40 87.29
CA SER A 498 -37.13 16.99 87.74
C SER A 498 -38.39 16.25 87.31
N ALA A 499 -38.30 15.46 86.26
CA ALA A 499 -39.34 14.54 85.79
C ALA A 499 -38.76 13.12 85.68
N GLU A 500 -39.59 12.11 85.91
CA GLU A 500 -39.22 10.74 85.61
C GLU A 500 -39.54 10.43 84.17
N GLY A 501 -38.55 10.00 83.37
CA GLY A 501 -38.73 9.52 81.98
C GLY A 501 -38.56 8.02 81.90
N GLN A 502 -39.32 7.41 81.06
CA GLN A 502 -39.25 6.00 80.74
C GLN A 502 -39.66 5.83 79.26
N PHE A 503 -39.14 4.83 78.57
CA PHE A 503 -39.67 4.49 77.26
C PHE A 503 -39.86 2.99 77.11
N GLU A 504 -40.73 2.62 76.23
CA GLU A 504 -41.09 1.26 75.92
C GLU A 504 -40.81 1.00 74.44
N ILE A 505 -40.41 -0.21 74.09
CA ILE A 505 -40.27 -0.73 72.76
C ILE A 505 -41.33 -1.79 72.55
N TRP A 506 -42.10 -1.64 71.48
CA TRP A 506 -43.15 -2.54 71.10
C TRP A 506 -42.86 -3.09 69.70
N CYS A 507 -42.94 -4.43 69.45
CA CYS A 507 -42.83 -5.09 68.17
C CYS A 507 -44.16 -5.75 67.87
N ASP A 508 -44.72 -5.46 66.71
CA ASP A 508 -45.98 -6.01 66.17
C ASP A 508 -47.13 -5.98 67.23
N GLY A 509 -47.16 -4.94 68.00
CA GLY A 509 -48.18 -4.73 69.03
C GLY A 509 -47.86 -5.41 70.38
N GLU A 510 -46.77 -6.13 70.56
CA GLU A 510 -46.31 -6.71 71.81
C GLU A 510 -45.19 -5.85 72.38
N LYS A 511 -45.23 -5.63 73.68
CA LYS A 511 -44.19 -4.90 74.42
C LYS A 511 -43.01 -5.81 74.70
N VAL A 512 -41.86 -5.50 74.06
CA VAL A 512 -40.63 -6.30 74.16
C VAL A 512 -39.63 -5.73 75.19
N PHE A 513 -39.74 -4.45 75.49
CA PHE A 513 -38.83 -3.80 76.41
C PHE A 513 -39.48 -2.63 77.12
N THR A 514 -39.06 -2.40 78.36
CA THR A 514 -39.36 -1.21 79.14
C THR A 514 -38.06 -0.72 79.80
N SER A 515 -37.69 0.52 79.59
CA SER A 515 -36.47 1.11 80.19
C SER A 515 -36.57 1.25 81.72
N GLU A 516 -35.43 1.39 82.39
CA GLU A 516 -35.41 1.93 83.73
C GLU A 516 -36.00 3.35 83.78
N LYS A 517 -36.53 3.76 84.89
CA LYS A 517 -36.93 5.12 85.07
C LYS A 517 -35.72 6.01 85.28
N LEU A 518 -35.53 6.97 84.46
CA LEU A 518 -34.52 8.00 84.61
C LEU A 518 -35.08 9.23 85.28
N VAL A 519 -34.51 9.59 86.40
CA VAL A 519 -34.92 10.75 87.19
C VAL A 519 -33.94 11.89 86.97
N HIS A 520 -34.46 13.02 86.49
CA HIS A 520 -33.67 14.24 86.41
C HIS A 520 -33.49 14.84 87.82
N PRO A 521 -32.27 15.24 88.27
CA PRO A 521 -30.99 15.32 87.53
C PRO A 521 -29.99 14.19 87.90
N GLN A 522 -30.44 12.99 88.31
CA GLN A 522 -29.61 11.98 88.94
C GLN A 522 -29.13 10.82 88.04
N ALA A 523 -29.52 10.77 86.83
CA ALA A 523 -29.24 9.62 85.98
C ALA A 523 -28.19 9.88 84.90
N ASP A 524 -27.25 8.98 84.79
CA ASP A 524 -26.17 8.99 83.73
C ASP A 524 -26.60 8.43 82.40
N GLY A 525 -27.86 8.02 82.25
CA GLY A 525 -28.42 7.38 81.09
C GLY A 525 -28.22 5.87 81.02
N GLN A 526 -29.10 5.19 80.28
CA GLN A 526 -29.12 3.74 80.15
C GLN A 526 -28.71 3.37 78.72
N SER A 527 -27.80 2.42 78.55
CA SER A 527 -27.58 1.72 77.25
C SER A 527 -28.67 0.67 77.10
N VAL A 528 -29.30 0.64 76.00
CA VAL A 528 -30.39 -0.27 75.68
C VAL A 528 -30.01 -1.09 74.44
N SER A 529 -30.22 -2.39 74.57
CA SER A 529 -30.02 -3.35 73.44
C SER A 529 -31.17 -4.36 73.55
N VAL A 530 -31.99 -4.43 72.52
CA VAL A 530 -33.23 -5.22 72.52
C VAL A 530 -33.31 -6.06 71.27
N ASP A 531 -33.59 -7.34 71.41
CA ASP A 531 -33.91 -8.23 70.28
C ASP A 531 -35.23 -7.80 69.62
N VAL A 532 -35.18 -7.46 68.34
CA VAL A 532 -36.32 -7.06 67.49
C VAL A 532 -36.42 -7.93 66.24
N SER A 533 -35.81 -9.13 66.28
CA SER A 533 -35.80 -10.06 65.15
C SER A 533 -37.21 -10.35 64.65
N GLY A 534 -37.40 -10.16 63.34
CA GLY A 534 -38.69 -10.37 62.66
C GLY A 534 -39.76 -9.30 62.91
N CYS A 535 -39.45 -8.21 63.64
CA CYS A 535 -40.35 -7.11 63.93
C CYS A 535 -40.71 -6.37 62.67
N LYS A 536 -42.00 -6.32 62.31
CA LYS A 536 -42.50 -5.61 61.11
C LYS A 536 -42.93 -4.18 61.42
N GLU A 537 -43.50 -4.00 62.63
CA GLU A 537 -43.93 -2.71 63.14
C GLU A 537 -43.21 -2.44 64.45
N LEU A 538 -42.27 -1.52 64.47
CA LEU A 538 -41.49 -1.11 65.63
C LEU A 538 -42.04 0.21 66.17
N LYS A 539 -42.55 0.19 67.37
CA LYS A 539 -43.07 1.38 68.02
C LYS A 539 -42.25 1.74 69.28
N LEU A 540 -41.83 2.99 69.40
CA LEU A 540 -41.25 3.56 70.55
C LEU A 540 -42.32 4.41 71.27
N VAL A 541 -42.61 4.06 72.56
CA VAL A 541 -43.60 4.81 73.33
C VAL A 541 -42.85 5.48 74.51
N PHE A 542 -43.05 6.76 74.61
CA PHE A 542 -42.36 7.63 75.56
C PHE A 542 -43.26 8.02 76.73
N LEU A 543 -42.83 7.68 77.89
CA LEU A 543 -43.57 7.91 79.17
C LEU A 543 -42.88 8.98 80.02
N CYS A 544 -43.66 9.83 80.63
CA CYS A 544 -43.16 10.88 81.53
C CYS A 544 -44.06 11.06 82.74
N ASP A 545 -43.54 10.84 83.91
CA ASP A 545 -44.28 11.11 85.14
C ASP A 545 -43.98 12.55 85.59
N TYR A 546 -44.95 13.43 85.38
CA TYR A 546 -44.87 14.83 85.75
C TYR A 546 -45.26 15.06 87.23
N SER A 547 -45.79 14.05 87.98
CA SER A 547 -46.20 14.19 89.37
C SER A 547 -45.03 14.52 90.25
N VAL A 548 -43.85 14.18 89.85
CA VAL A 548 -42.57 14.47 90.54
C VAL A 548 -41.87 15.73 89.95
N SER A 549 -42.47 16.39 88.96
CA SER A 549 -41.89 17.58 88.31
C SER A 549 -42.14 18.83 89.11
N THR A 550 -41.14 19.67 89.24
CA THR A 550 -41.20 21.00 89.79
C THR A 550 -41.40 22.11 88.74
N ALA A 551 -41.59 21.75 87.42
CA ALA A 551 -41.67 22.65 86.34
C ALA A 551 -43.14 23.13 86.07
N GLU A 552 -43.37 24.42 85.99
CA GLU A 552 -44.66 25.01 85.68
C GLU A 552 -45.16 24.72 84.24
N ASN A 553 -44.31 24.16 83.36
CA ASN A 553 -44.61 24.02 81.88
C ASN A 553 -44.50 22.58 81.38
N GLY A 554 -44.53 21.56 82.12
CA GLY A 554 -44.79 20.17 81.75
C GLY A 554 -43.95 19.53 80.60
N TYR A 555 -42.70 19.96 80.36
CA TYR A 555 -41.87 19.37 79.34
C TYR A 555 -40.92 18.28 79.98
N CYS A 556 -40.86 17.13 79.32
CA CYS A 556 -39.91 16.10 79.57
C CYS A 556 -38.60 16.38 78.87
N TYR A 557 -37.49 16.26 79.56
CA TYR A 557 -36.17 16.54 78.98
C TYR A 557 -35.36 15.24 78.88
N HIS A 558 -36.01 14.17 78.42
CA HIS A 558 -35.38 12.91 78.14
C HIS A 558 -35.24 12.70 76.66
N GLY A 559 -34.27 11.93 76.26
CA GLY A 559 -34.02 11.61 74.82
C GLY A 559 -33.55 10.19 74.64
N VAL A 560 -33.93 9.62 73.55
CA VAL A 560 -33.35 8.37 73.02
C VAL A 560 -32.43 8.77 71.88
N CYS A 561 -31.14 8.62 72.13
CA CYS A 561 -30.07 9.04 71.26
C CYS A 561 -29.28 7.82 70.73
N ASN A 562 -28.55 7.99 69.62
CA ASN A 562 -27.81 6.92 68.93
C ASN A 562 -28.70 5.67 68.75
N CYS A 563 -29.93 5.89 68.31
CA CYS A 563 -30.93 4.84 68.16
C CYS A 563 -30.80 4.20 66.75
N ALA A 564 -30.28 2.99 66.72
CA ALA A 564 -30.01 2.28 65.50
C ALA A 564 -30.61 0.87 65.49
N LEU A 565 -31.16 0.46 64.39
CA LEU A 565 -31.48 -0.91 64.07
C LEU A 565 -30.29 -1.56 63.37
N THR A 566 -29.95 -2.76 63.78
CA THR A 566 -28.81 -3.52 63.25
C THR A 566 -29.20 -4.96 62.96
N LYS A 567 -28.57 -5.57 61.94
CA LYS A 567 -28.64 -7.01 61.69
C LYS A 567 -27.60 -7.75 62.51
N ASN A 568 -27.83 -9.04 62.72
CA ASN A 568 -26.79 -9.91 63.31
C ASN A 568 -25.60 -10.00 62.34
N MET A 569 -24.39 -10.00 62.89
CA MET A 569 -23.16 -10.05 62.09
C MET A 569 -22.69 -11.47 61.77
N ASP A 570 -23.40 -12.50 62.19
CA ASP A 570 -22.98 -13.89 61.98
C ASP A 570 -23.07 -14.31 60.51
N ASP A 571 -23.86 -13.60 59.67
CA ASP A 571 -24.09 -13.85 58.25
C ASP A 571 -23.48 -12.76 57.33
N ALA A 572 -22.72 -11.81 57.88
CA ALA A 572 -22.11 -10.68 57.15
C ALA A 572 -20.80 -11.04 56.44
#